data_e807b3dc14bffa5a472d25e19244b1b2
#
_entry.id   e807b3dc14bffa5a472d25e19244b1b2
#
_cell.length_a   1.000
_cell.length_b   1.000
_cell.length_c   1.000
_cell.angle_alpha   90.00
_cell.angle_beta   90.00
_cell.angle_gamma   90.00
#
_symmetry.space_group_name_H-M   'P 1'
#
loop_
_entity.id
_entity.type
_entity.pdbx_description
1 polymer ?
#
loop_
_entity_poly.entity_id
_entity_poly.type
_entity_poly.pdbx_seq_one_letter_code
_entity_poly.pdbx_strand_id
1 'polypeptide(L)'
;GITTSNKTYDGNAVATLDDSLVSYTGLIVGDVFNGTYTGAFSDKNVGTSKTVTITPSYAGADVSNYSVTDHSTITADITAKALTVSGITASDKTYDGSTSATMDGTSAVYSGLVSGDTLTGTYSGVFDNANVGTGKTVTITSSYGGTDVNNYTITDQASTTADIAVKALTATASASNKTYDGTTTATTTLTFSGLVGSETLGQTVGSTFNNKNVGTGKTVTVNSITLADGTGLAANYSISPGQTTTADITACLLYTSDAADDSLG
;
A
#
# COMPACT_ATOMS: atom_id res chain seq x y z
N GLY A 1 -23.12 10.72 -49.34
CA GLY A 1 -21.88 11.32 -48.89
C GLY A 1 -21.05 10.35 -48.06
N ILE A 2 -19.88 10.84 -47.68
CA ILE A 2 -18.94 10.08 -46.85
C ILE A 2 -19.21 10.39 -45.39
N THR A 3 -19.27 9.34 -44.53
CA THR A 3 -19.38 9.48 -43.09
C THR A 3 -18.28 8.70 -42.36
N THR A 4 -18.11 8.92 -41.05
CA THR A 4 -17.18 8.18 -40.23
C THR A 4 -17.81 7.99 -38.83
N SER A 5 -17.44 6.91 -38.19
CA SER A 5 -17.87 6.64 -36.79
C SER A 5 -16.83 7.13 -35.78
N ASN A 6 -17.26 7.42 -34.56
CA ASN A 6 -16.37 7.58 -33.44
C ASN A 6 -15.53 6.31 -33.22
N LYS A 7 -14.32 6.46 -32.73
CA LYS A 7 -13.47 5.31 -32.35
C LYS A 7 -12.96 5.41 -30.92
N THR A 8 -12.65 4.28 -30.33
CA THR A 8 -11.89 4.23 -29.09
C THR A 8 -10.41 4.39 -29.42
N TYR A 9 -9.66 5.10 -28.58
CA TYR A 9 -8.22 5.29 -28.72
C TYR A 9 -7.49 3.97 -28.96
N ASP A 10 -6.67 3.94 -30.00
CA ASP A 10 -5.90 2.78 -30.45
C ASP A 10 -4.44 3.11 -30.81
N GLY A 11 -4.02 4.35 -30.53
CA GLY A 11 -2.66 4.83 -30.76
C GLY A 11 -2.39 5.32 -32.18
N ASN A 12 -3.39 5.30 -33.11
CA ASN A 12 -3.22 5.80 -34.45
C ASN A 12 -4.29 6.83 -34.87
N ALA A 13 -4.06 7.57 -35.93
CA ALA A 13 -4.98 8.59 -36.45
C ALA A 13 -5.87 8.09 -37.61
N VAL A 14 -5.87 6.81 -37.92
CA VAL A 14 -6.69 6.27 -39.04
C VAL A 14 -8.17 6.37 -38.68
N ALA A 15 -8.99 6.89 -39.58
CA ALA A 15 -10.43 6.93 -39.52
C ALA A 15 -11.05 5.93 -40.53
N THR A 16 -12.00 5.12 -40.04
CA THR A 16 -12.78 4.24 -40.91
C THR A 16 -13.93 5.04 -41.53
N LEU A 17 -13.92 5.16 -42.85
CA LEU A 17 -14.96 5.87 -43.58
C LEU A 17 -16.04 4.90 -44.05
N ASP A 18 -17.27 5.40 -44.12
CA ASP A 18 -18.39 4.78 -44.84
C ASP A 18 -18.68 5.63 -46.06
N ASP A 19 -18.36 5.09 -47.22
CA ASP A 19 -18.53 5.69 -48.54
C ASP A 19 -19.68 5.06 -49.34
N SER A 20 -20.49 4.19 -48.73
CA SER A 20 -21.60 3.47 -49.36
C SER A 20 -22.65 4.38 -50.00
N LEU A 21 -22.78 5.61 -49.49
CA LEU A 21 -23.71 6.61 -49.99
C LEU A 21 -23.06 7.67 -50.91
N VAL A 22 -21.86 7.42 -51.43
CA VAL A 22 -21.24 8.30 -52.39
C VAL A 22 -21.94 8.24 -53.71
N SER A 23 -22.25 9.40 -54.29
CA SER A 23 -22.82 9.56 -55.61
C SER A 23 -22.08 10.66 -56.39
N TYR A 24 -21.90 10.46 -57.66
CA TYR A 24 -21.25 11.41 -58.57
C TYR A 24 -22.32 12.13 -59.41
N THR A 25 -22.58 13.40 -59.06
CA THR A 25 -23.50 14.25 -59.83
C THR A 25 -22.77 14.80 -61.08
N GLY A 26 -23.35 14.62 -62.26
CA GLY A 26 -22.76 15.05 -63.50
C GLY A 26 -21.97 13.98 -64.26
N LEU A 27 -21.90 12.75 -63.69
CA LEU A 27 -21.31 11.61 -64.40
C LEU A 27 -22.18 11.23 -65.64
N ILE A 28 -21.56 11.08 -66.81
CA ILE A 28 -22.25 10.69 -68.06
C ILE A 28 -22.56 9.20 -68.01
N VAL A 29 -23.78 8.84 -68.45
CA VAL A 29 -24.22 7.44 -68.45
C VAL A 29 -23.34 6.62 -69.40
N GLY A 30 -22.74 5.56 -68.88
CA GLY A 30 -21.85 4.66 -69.61
C GLY A 30 -20.37 4.86 -69.28
N ASP A 31 -19.98 6.00 -68.68
CA ASP A 31 -18.62 6.24 -68.25
C ASP A 31 -18.22 5.45 -67.02
N VAL A 32 -16.97 5.00 -66.98
CA VAL A 32 -16.40 4.23 -65.87
C VAL A 32 -15.60 5.17 -64.98
N PHE A 33 -16.15 5.41 -63.78
CA PHE A 33 -15.58 6.25 -62.76
C PHE A 33 -15.73 5.62 -61.36
N ASN A 34 -14.63 5.39 -60.66
CA ASN A 34 -14.63 4.79 -59.32
C ASN A 34 -13.80 5.64 -58.37
N GLY A 35 -14.27 5.85 -57.16
CA GLY A 35 -13.54 6.52 -56.08
C GLY A 35 -13.25 5.58 -54.94
N THR A 36 -12.09 5.75 -54.32
CA THR A 36 -11.73 5.16 -53.03
C THR A 36 -11.32 6.28 -52.07
N TYR A 37 -11.59 6.09 -50.79
CA TYR A 37 -11.41 7.16 -49.84
C TYR A 37 -10.66 6.64 -48.58
N THR A 38 -9.68 7.43 -48.11
CA THR A 38 -9.03 7.19 -46.85
C THR A 38 -9.26 8.36 -45.89
N GLY A 39 -9.38 8.10 -44.62
CA GLY A 39 -9.63 9.10 -43.60
C GLY A 39 -8.53 9.12 -42.52
N ALA A 40 -8.15 10.32 -42.11
CA ALA A 40 -7.23 10.48 -41.00
C ALA A 40 -7.72 11.57 -40.06
N PHE A 41 -7.75 11.27 -38.74
CA PHE A 41 -7.93 12.26 -37.70
C PHE A 41 -6.77 13.25 -37.66
N SER A 42 -7.01 14.47 -37.19
CA SER A 42 -5.99 15.51 -37.02
C SER A 42 -4.80 15.07 -36.14
N ASP A 43 -5.03 14.20 -35.16
CA ASP A 43 -4.03 13.50 -34.37
C ASP A 43 -4.66 12.25 -33.72
N LYS A 44 -3.84 11.40 -33.07
CA LYS A 44 -4.28 10.15 -32.45
C LYS A 44 -5.03 10.30 -31.13
N ASN A 45 -4.97 11.48 -30.46
CA ASN A 45 -5.38 11.64 -29.07
C ASN A 45 -6.90 11.75 -28.93
N VAL A 46 -7.38 11.43 -27.72
CA VAL A 46 -8.78 11.58 -27.30
C VAL A 46 -9.25 13.01 -27.49
N GLY A 47 -10.46 13.16 -28.00
CA GLY A 47 -11.09 14.46 -28.22
C GLY A 47 -12.43 14.34 -28.94
N THR A 48 -13.24 15.38 -28.79
CA THR A 48 -14.56 15.48 -29.43
C THR A 48 -14.49 16.33 -30.67
N SER A 49 -15.35 16.01 -31.65
CA SER A 49 -15.47 16.74 -32.94
C SER A 49 -14.13 16.97 -33.62
N LYS A 50 -13.25 15.97 -33.55
CA LYS A 50 -11.95 16.04 -34.21
C LYS A 50 -12.10 16.02 -35.73
N THR A 51 -11.36 16.88 -36.39
CA THR A 51 -11.35 16.90 -37.83
C THR A 51 -10.77 15.59 -38.39
N VAL A 52 -11.52 14.98 -39.30
CA VAL A 52 -11.08 13.86 -40.16
C VAL A 52 -10.89 14.38 -41.57
N THR A 53 -9.65 14.38 -42.04
CA THR A 53 -9.33 14.71 -43.43
C THR A 53 -9.61 13.51 -44.32
N ILE A 54 -10.36 13.71 -45.38
CA ILE A 54 -10.65 12.71 -46.39
C ILE A 54 -9.68 12.89 -47.57
N THR A 55 -9.03 11.80 -47.93
CA THR A 55 -8.15 11.78 -49.14
C THR A 55 -8.77 10.84 -50.16
N PRO A 56 -9.35 11.38 -51.26
CA PRO A 56 -9.91 10.58 -52.31
C PRO A 56 -8.82 10.08 -53.27
N SER A 57 -9.10 9.00 -53.93
CA SER A 57 -8.35 8.50 -55.09
C SER A 57 -9.33 7.99 -56.14
N TYR A 58 -9.24 8.50 -57.39
CA TYR A 58 -10.16 8.19 -58.45
C TYR A 58 -9.50 7.34 -59.54
N ALA A 59 -10.26 6.38 -60.07
CA ALA A 59 -9.86 5.46 -61.11
C ALA A 59 -11.02 5.19 -62.07
N GLY A 60 -10.69 4.72 -63.28
CA GLY A 60 -11.65 4.39 -64.34
C GLY A 60 -11.16 4.86 -65.70
N ALA A 61 -11.72 4.31 -66.77
CA ALA A 61 -11.31 4.64 -68.12
C ALA A 61 -11.55 6.11 -68.46
N ASP A 62 -12.57 6.70 -67.85
CA ASP A 62 -13.04 8.05 -68.18
C ASP A 62 -12.68 9.11 -67.13
N VAL A 63 -11.90 8.75 -66.09
CA VAL A 63 -11.57 9.65 -64.99
C VAL A 63 -10.93 10.95 -65.41
N SER A 64 -10.12 10.93 -66.46
CA SER A 64 -9.41 12.13 -67.01
C SER A 64 -10.36 13.17 -67.62
N ASN A 65 -11.60 12.80 -67.88
CA ASN A 65 -12.61 13.68 -68.47
C ASN A 65 -13.35 14.53 -67.41
N TYR A 66 -13.07 14.30 -66.12
CA TYR A 66 -13.79 14.91 -65.01
C TYR A 66 -12.88 15.74 -64.11
N SER A 67 -13.41 16.87 -63.64
CA SER A 67 -12.86 17.62 -62.53
C SER A 67 -13.80 17.42 -61.31
N VAL A 68 -13.25 16.83 -60.25
CA VAL A 68 -14.03 16.47 -59.08
C VAL A 68 -13.90 17.54 -58.00
N THR A 69 -15.04 17.94 -57.40
CA THR A 69 -15.06 18.76 -56.17
C THR A 69 -15.33 17.85 -54.99
N ASP A 70 -14.34 17.74 -54.11
CA ASP A 70 -14.35 16.78 -53.02
C ASP A 70 -14.94 17.33 -51.75
N HIS A 71 -15.50 16.42 -50.95
CA HIS A 71 -15.77 16.65 -49.53
C HIS A 71 -14.49 16.36 -48.72
N SER A 72 -13.79 17.42 -48.31
CA SER A 72 -12.41 17.29 -47.82
C SER A 72 -12.31 16.94 -46.33
N THR A 73 -13.35 17.26 -45.52
CA THR A 73 -13.29 17.04 -44.09
C THR A 73 -14.67 16.70 -43.48
N ILE A 74 -14.68 15.86 -42.48
CA ILE A 74 -15.80 15.55 -41.57
C ILE A 74 -15.31 15.58 -40.14
N THR A 75 -16.17 15.32 -39.14
CA THR A 75 -15.75 15.25 -37.75
C THR A 75 -16.22 13.96 -37.08
N ALA A 76 -15.43 13.46 -36.12
CA ALA A 76 -15.81 12.35 -35.25
C ALA A 76 -15.01 12.46 -33.94
N ASP A 77 -15.39 11.65 -32.96
CA ASP A 77 -14.73 11.61 -31.65
C ASP A 77 -13.72 10.46 -31.58
N ILE A 78 -12.65 10.68 -30.84
CA ILE A 78 -11.82 9.62 -30.28
C ILE A 78 -12.11 9.55 -28.78
N THR A 79 -12.67 8.43 -28.31
CA THR A 79 -12.99 8.22 -26.91
C THR A 79 -11.84 7.53 -26.17
N ALA A 80 -11.75 7.77 -24.84
CA ALA A 80 -10.70 7.18 -24.01
C ALA A 80 -10.79 5.65 -23.98
N LYS A 81 -9.62 5.00 -23.99
CA LYS A 81 -9.51 3.55 -23.85
C LYS A 81 -9.50 3.16 -22.38
N ALA A 82 -10.24 2.11 -22.01
CA ALA A 82 -10.20 1.54 -20.66
C ALA A 82 -8.82 0.92 -20.40
N LEU A 83 -8.26 1.24 -19.23
CA LEU A 83 -7.00 0.72 -18.71
C LEU A 83 -7.24 0.24 -17.27
N THR A 84 -6.78 -0.96 -16.93
CA THR A 84 -6.86 -1.49 -15.56
C THR A 84 -5.45 -1.65 -15.01
N VAL A 85 -5.23 -1.15 -13.79
CA VAL A 85 -3.95 -1.27 -13.08
C VAL A 85 -4.07 -2.32 -12.00
N SER A 86 -3.06 -3.20 -11.91
CA SER A 86 -2.96 -4.28 -10.91
C SER A 86 -1.50 -4.61 -10.60
N GLY A 87 -1.25 -5.53 -9.65
CA GLY A 87 0.11 -5.97 -9.31
C GLY A 87 0.86 -5.05 -8.36
N ILE A 88 0.18 -4.06 -7.75
CA ILE A 88 0.76 -3.19 -6.73
C ILE A 88 0.72 -3.92 -5.39
N THR A 89 1.84 -3.96 -4.69
CA THR A 89 1.98 -4.62 -3.38
C THR A 89 2.41 -3.64 -2.29
N ALA A 90 2.21 -4.04 -1.04
CA ALA A 90 2.71 -3.33 0.12
C ALA A 90 3.71 -4.23 0.87
N SER A 91 4.73 -3.64 1.45
CA SER A 91 5.69 -4.34 2.29
C SER A 91 5.15 -4.53 3.70
N ASP A 92 5.46 -5.69 4.29
CA ASP A 92 5.28 -5.89 5.74
C ASP A 92 6.15 -4.93 6.53
N LYS A 93 5.71 -4.61 7.73
CA LYS A 93 6.48 -3.77 8.64
C LYS A 93 6.42 -4.26 10.08
N THR A 94 7.33 -3.79 10.91
CA THR A 94 7.24 -3.90 12.37
C THR A 94 6.43 -2.73 12.91
N TYR A 95 5.67 -2.94 13.98
CA TYR A 95 4.90 -1.90 14.66
C TYR A 95 5.72 -0.64 14.93
N ASP A 96 5.23 0.49 14.44
CA ASP A 96 5.86 1.81 14.56
C ASP A 96 4.86 2.91 14.98
N GLY A 97 3.60 2.52 15.28
CA GLY A 97 2.51 3.42 15.67
C GLY A 97 1.88 4.18 14.50
N SER A 98 2.36 3.99 13.26
CA SER A 98 1.82 4.67 12.09
C SER A 98 0.98 3.74 11.20
N THR A 99 0.07 4.32 10.41
CA THR A 99 -0.70 3.61 9.39
C THR A 99 -0.05 3.67 8.00
N SER A 100 1.08 4.36 7.85
CA SER A 100 1.77 4.49 6.56
C SER A 100 2.29 3.13 6.09
N ALA A 101 2.05 2.80 4.82
CA ALA A 101 2.56 1.59 4.17
C ALA A 101 3.58 1.94 3.09
N THR A 102 4.64 1.15 2.99
CA THR A 102 5.60 1.23 1.88
C THR A 102 5.06 0.44 0.71
N MET A 103 4.83 1.12 -0.42
CA MET A 103 4.25 0.52 -1.62
C MET A 103 5.34 0.10 -2.60
N ASP A 104 5.14 -1.03 -3.27
CA ASP A 104 5.95 -1.49 -4.40
C ASP A 104 5.07 -1.59 -5.64
N GLY A 105 5.38 -0.76 -6.63
CA GLY A 105 4.74 -0.75 -7.96
C GLY A 105 5.61 -1.30 -9.07
N THR A 106 6.76 -1.93 -8.76
CA THR A 106 7.68 -2.46 -9.79
C THR A 106 7.07 -3.55 -10.65
N SER A 107 6.10 -4.28 -10.09
CA SER A 107 5.33 -5.33 -10.76
C SER A 107 3.97 -4.85 -11.27
N ALA A 108 3.72 -3.52 -11.30
CA ALA A 108 2.45 -2.99 -11.76
C ALA A 108 2.19 -3.35 -13.23
N VAL A 109 1.00 -3.89 -13.49
CA VAL A 109 0.52 -4.29 -14.82
C VAL A 109 -0.53 -3.29 -15.28
N TYR A 110 -0.34 -2.76 -16.48
CA TYR A 110 -1.26 -1.83 -17.14
C TYR A 110 -2.02 -2.57 -18.25
N SER A 111 -3.11 -3.24 -17.89
CA SER A 111 -3.92 -4.02 -18.84
C SER A 111 -4.74 -3.09 -19.73
N GLY A 112 -4.55 -3.19 -21.04
CA GLY A 112 -5.21 -2.32 -22.02
C GLY A 112 -4.31 -1.20 -22.56
N LEU A 113 -3.07 -1.07 -22.10
CA LEU A 113 -2.11 -0.10 -22.63
C LEU A 113 -1.82 -0.39 -24.11
N VAL A 114 -1.82 0.65 -24.93
CA VAL A 114 -1.48 0.56 -26.35
C VAL A 114 0.03 0.44 -26.50
N SER A 115 0.47 -0.42 -27.42
CA SER A 115 1.90 -0.62 -27.67
C SER A 115 2.57 0.69 -28.13
N GLY A 116 3.64 1.06 -27.45
CA GLY A 116 4.39 2.29 -27.70
C GLY A 116 3.98 3.48 -26.82
N ASP A 117 2.84 3.40 -26.12
CA ASP A 117 2.46 4.42 -25.15
C ASP A 117 3.22 4.24 -23.83
N THR A 118 3.44 5.34 -23.11
CA THR A 118 4.14 5.35 -21.83
C THR A 118 3.27 5.95 -20.74
N LEU A 119 3.05 5.17 -19.67
CA LEU A 119 2.44 5.62 -18.42
C LEU A 119 3.42 5.38 -17.26
N THR A 120 3.39 6.28 -16.29
CA THR A 120 4.11 6.14 -15.02
C THR A 120 3.09 6.22 -13.89
N GLY A 121 3.19 5.32 -12.91
CA GLY A 121 2.36 5.33 -11.71
C GLY A 121 3.19 5.65 -10.46
N THR A 122 2.62 6.42 -9.55
CA THR A 122 3.12 6.60 -8.18
C THR A 122 2.04 6.15 -7.20
N TYR A 123 2.45 5.50 -6.12
CA TYR A 123 1.52 4.85 -5.21
C TYR A 123 1.84 5.21 -3.76
N SER A 124 0.81 5.50 -2.99
CA SER A 124 0.87 5.60 -1.54
C SER A 124 -0.13 4.65 -0.91
N GLY A 125 0.16 4.16 0.29
CA GLY A 125 -0.69 3.19 0.97
C GLY A 125 -0.92 3.53 2.44
N VAL A 126 -2.11 3.16 2.93
CA VAL A 126 -2.47 3.36 4.33
C VAL A 126 -3.12 2.09 4.86
N PHE A 127 -2.57 1.53 5.95
CA PHE A 127 -3.18 0.43 6.70
C PHE A 127 -4.51 0.87 7.33
N ASP A 128 -5.44 -0.05 7.46
CA ASP A 128 -6.74 0.14 8.14
C ASP A 128 -6.60 0.66 9.58
N ASN A 129 -5.55 0.25 10.29
CA ASN A 129 -5.13 0.76 11.60
C ASN A 129 -3.64 0.43 11.83
N ALA A 130 -3.02 1.05 12.83
CA ALA A 130 -1.59 0.88 13.12
C ALA A 130 -1.24 -0.42 13.88
N ASN A 131 -2.23 -1.16 14.41
CA ASN A 131 -1.97 -2.30 15.29
C ASN A 131 -1.42 -3.51 14.54
N VAL A 132 -0.71 -4.35 15.27
CA VAL A 132 -0.21 -5.65 14.82
C VAL A 132 -1.34 -6.53 14.27
N GLY A 133 -1.04 -7.23 13.20
CA GLY A 133 -1.97 -8.17 12.57
C GLY A 133 -1.43 -8.68 11.24
N THR A 134 -1.99 -9.80 10.79
CA THR A 134 -1.68 -10.43 9.51
C THR A 134 -2.76 -10.13 8.48
N GLY A 135 -2.36 -10.03 7.21
CA GLY A 135 -3.28 -9.80 6.10
C GLY A 135 -4.09 -8.50 6.24
N LYS A 136 -3.52 -7.47 6.87
CA LYS A 136 -4.20 -6.19 7.08
C LYS A 136 -4.42 -5.48 5.76
N THR A 137 -5.60 -4.88 5.61
CA THR A 137 -5.93 -4.12 4.40
C THR A 137 -5.09 -2.84 4.32
N VAL A 138 -4.45 -2.65 3.16
CA VAL A 138 -3.77 -1.41 2.79
C VAL A 138 -4.57 -0.76 1.66
N THR A 139 -5.17 0.38 1.91
CA THR A 139 -5.84 1.19 0.89
C THR A 139 -4.79 1.89 0.05
N ILE A 140 -4.90 1.80 -1.28
CA ILE A 140 -3.96 2.38 -2.24
C ILE A 140 -4.53 3.69 -2.78
N THR A 141 -3.69 4.70 -2.87
CA THR A 141 -3.95 5.94 -3.62
C THR A 141 -2.93 6.03 -4.73
N SER A 142 -3.42 6.10 -5.97
CA SER A 142 -2.60 6.12 -7.18
C SER A 142 -2.61 7.49 -7.83
N SER A 143 -1.52 7.83 -8.52
CA SER A 143 -1.43 8.99 -9.41
C SER A 143 -0.65 8.59 -10.65
N TYR A 144 -1.13 9.00 -11.82
CA TYR A 144 -0.56 8.60 -13.11
C TYR A 144 -0.06 9.80 -13.88
N GLY A 145 1.07 9.61 -14.57
CA GLY A 145 1.68 10.55 -15.48
C GLY A 145 2.10 9.88 -16.79
N GLY A 146 2.71 10.65 -17.67
CA GLY A 146 3.13 10.20 -18.99
C GLY A 146 2.43 10.98 -20.11
N THR A 147 3.01 10.95 -21.30
CA THR A 147 2.50 11.71 -22.47
C THR A 147 1.14 11.26 -22.95
N ASP A 148 0.82 9.98 -22.72
CA ASP A 148 -0.38 9.34 -23.26
C ASP A 148 -1.49 9.12 -22.21
N VAL A 149 -1.29 9.54 -20.95
CA VAL A 149 -2.22 9.26 -19.83
C VAL A 149 -3.65 9.73 -20.09
N ASN A 150 -3.82 10.88 -20.76
CA ASN A 150 -5.13 11.46 -21.06
C ASN A 150 -5.93 10.67 -22.12
N ASN A 151 -5.32 9.68 -22.76
CA ASN A 151 -5.97 8.81 -23.71
C ASN A 151 -6.67 7.60 -23.06
N TYR A 152 -6.59 7.50 -21.73
CA TYR A 152 -7.11 6.37 -20.97
C TYR A 152 -8.11 6.78 -19.90
N THR A 153 -9.08 5.89 -19.65
CA THR A 153 -9.89 5.87 -18.44
C THR A 153 -9.32 4.77 -17.54
N ILE A 154 -8.67 5.17 -16.43
CA ILE A 154 -7.93 4.26 -15.58
C ILE A 154 -8.82 3.73 -14.46
N THR A 155 -8.81 2.40 -14.28
CA THR A 155 -9.39 1.71 -13.13
C THR A 155 -8.26 1.24 -12.23
N ASP A 156 -8.21 1.77 -11.02
CA ASP A 156 -7.16 1.52 -10.04
C ASP A 156 -7.30 0.18 -9.33
N GLN A 157 -6.17 -0.36 -8.86
CA GLN A 157 -6.16 -1.33 -7.78
C GLN A 157 -6.44 -0.60 -6.46
N ALA A 158 -7.63 -0.79 -5.87
CA ALA A 158 -8.07 -0.03 -4.71
C ALA A 158 -7.35 -0.42 -3.40
N SER A 159 -6.89 -1.67 -3.28
CA SER A 159 -6.25 -2.18 -2.06
C SER A 159 -5.32 -3.36 -2.31
N THR A 160 -4.49 -3.63 -1.32
CA THR A 160 -3.67 -4.84 -1.18
C THR A 160 -3.64 -5.24 0.29
N THR A 161 -2.83 -6.23 0.66
CA THR A 161 -2.65 -6.65 2.06
C THR A 161 -1.16 -6.70 2.41
N ALA A 162 -0.85 -6.46 3.69
CA ALA A 162 0.48 -6.64 4.27
C ALA A 162 0.36 -6.87 5.78
N ASP A 163 1.44 -7.32 6.42
CA ASP A 163 1.48 -7.61 7.84
C ASP A 163 2.10 -6.47 8.65
N ILE A 164 1.61 -6.29 9.88
CA ILE A 164 2.31 -5.51 10.89
C ILE A 164 2.72 -6.48 11.99
N ALA A 165 4.04 -6.72 12.11
CA ALA A 165 4.63 -7.61 13.10
C ALA A 165 4.81 -6.90 14.45
N VAL A 166 4.85 -7.68 15.53
CA VAL A 166 5.12 -7.19 16.89
C VAL A 166 6.48 -6.52 16.98
N LYS A 167 6.57 -5.46 17.80
CA LYS A 167 7.84 -4.80 18.10
C LYS A 167 8.47 -5.42 19.34
N ALA A 168 9.70 -5.92 19.21
CA ALA A 168 10.45 -6.46 20.32
C ALA A 168 10.97 -5.33 21.23
N LEU A 169 10.75 -5.47 22.53
CA LEU A 169 11.26 -4.58 23.55
C LEU A 169 12.50 -5.20 24.23
N THR A 170 13.33 -4.33 24.78
CA THR A 170 14.34 -4.68 25.77
C THR A 170 13.98 -4.04 27.12
N ALA A 171 14.52 -4.56 28.21
CA ALA A 171 14.30 -3.98 29.54
C ALA A 171 15.53 -4.10 30.42
N THR A 172 15.68 -3.13 31.31
CA THR A 172 16.57 -3.19 32.47
C THR A 172 15.74 -3.53 33.71
N ALA A 173 16.26 -4.44 34.54
CA ALA A 173 15.61 -4.86 35.78
C ALA A 173 16.21 -4.11 36.98
N SER A 174 15.35 -3.75 37.92
CA SER A 174 15.70 -3.26 39.25
C SER A 174 14.98 -4.09 40.29
N ALA A 175 15.66 -4.63 41.28
CA ALA A 175 15.07 -5.44 42.35
C ALA A 175 15.21 -4.76 43.73
N SER A 176 14.20 -4.96 44.56
CA SER A 176 14.22 -4.48 45.93
C SER A 176 14.91 -5.48 46.85
N ASN A 177 15.67 -4.97 47.84
CA ASN A 177 16.15 -5.78 48.95
C ASN A 177 14.95 -6.34 49.77
N LYS A 178 15.13 -7.51 50.38
CA LYS A 178 14.11 -8.05 51.28
C LYS A 178 14.72 -8.61 52.58
N THR A 179 13.91 -8.71 53.61
CA THR A 179 14.21 -9.47 54.82
C THR A 179 13.99 -10.95 54.56
N TYR A 180 14.82 -11.82 55.14
CA TYR A 180 14.69 -13.28 55.05
C TYR A 180 13.27 -13.74 55.46
N ASP A 181 12.60 -14.42 54.50
CA ASP A 181 11.24 -14.94 54.65
C ASP A 181 11.15 -16.44 54.30
N GLY A 182 12.30 -17.10 54.08
CA GLY A 182 12.35 -18.52 53.72
C GLY A 182 12.09 -18.82 52.25
N THR A 183 11.82 -17.80 51.39
CA THR A 183 11.49 -17.95 49.96
C THR A 183 12.58 -17.33 49.05
N THR A 184 12.57 -17.71 47.77
CA THR A 184 13.40 -17.08 46.76
C THR A 184 12.68 -15.98 46.00
N THR A 185 11.38 -15.72 46.23
CA THR A 185 10.63 -14.70 45.50
C THR A 185 11.29 -13.31 45.63
N ALA A 186 11.43 -12.61 44.54
CA ALA A 186 11.95 -11.26 44.50
C ALA A 186 10.89 -10.29 43.96
N THR A 187 10.95 -9.02 44.43
CA THR A 187 10.16 -7.91 43.87
C THR A 187 11.04 -7.17 42.87
N THR A 188 10.62 -7.16 41.59
CA THR A 188 11.40 -6.56 40.50
C THR A 188 10.51 -5.65 39.68
N THR A 189 11.06 -4.54 39.24
CA THR A 189 10.47 -3.60 38.27
C THR A 189 11.32 -3.57 37.01
N LEU A 190 10.70 -3.50 35.84
CA LEU A 190 11.38 -3.36 34.55
C LEU A 190 11.20 -1.94 33.99
N THR A 191 12.27 -1.39 33.47
CA THR A 191 12.22 -0.19 32.64
C THR A 191 12.36 -0.62 31.20
N PHE A 192 11.32 -0.44 30.39
CA PHE A 192 11.31 -0.82 28.98
C PHE A 192 12.05 0.18 28.10
N SER A 193 12.70 -0.34 27.05
CA SER A 193 13.29 0.43 25.98
C SER A 193 12.76 -0.10 24.63
N GLY A 194 12.52 0.83 23.69
CA GLY A 194 12.01 0.52 22.35
C GLY A 194 10.51 0.76 22.18
N LEU A 195 9.81 1.32 23.19
CA LEU A 195 8.43 1.77 23.04
C LEU A 195 8.31 2.82 21.91
N VAL A 196 7.17 2.87 21.26
CA VAL A 196 6.90 3.85 20.20
C VAL A 196 6.47 5.19 20.83
N GLY A 197 7.14 6.27 20.44
CA GLY A 197 6.84 7.61 20.91
C GLY A 197 6.84 7.71 22.44
N SER A 198 5.73 8.13 23.02
CA SER A 198 5.52 8.24 24.48
C SER A 198 4.60 7.16 25.04
N GLU A 199 4.44 6.03 24.34
CA GLU A 199 3.60 4.93 24.83
C GLU A 199 4.16 4.35 26.12
N THR A 200 3.24 3.87 26.95
CA THR A 200 3.54 3.18 28.22
C THR A 200 2.86 1.83 28.22
N LEU A 201 3.42 0.85 28.93
CA LEU A 201 2.82 -0.47 29.17
C LEU A 201 2.80 -0.77 30.65
N GLY A 202 1.75 -1.47 31.08
CA GLY A 202 1.72 -2.14 32.36
C GLY A 202 2.54 -3.43 32.33
N GLN A 203 2.97 -3.92 33.51
CA GLN A 203 3.77 -5.13 33.62
C GLN A 203 3.43 -5.93 34.87
N THR A 204 3.46 -7.26 34.75
CA THR A 204 3.55 -8.18 35.86
C THR A 204 4.80 -9.02 35.71
N VAL A 205 5.68 -9.02 36.71
CA VAL A 205 7.01 -9.62 36.66
C VAL A 205 7.11 -10.72 37.72
N GLY A 206 7.44 -11.93 37.31
CA GLY A 206 7.86 -13.01 38.19
C GLY A 206 9.37 -13.11 38.24
N SER A 207 9.97 -13.01 39.42
CA SER A 207 11.42 -13.06 39.59
C SER A 207 11.85 -13.79 40.83
N THR A 208 13.07 -14.30 40.85
CA THR A 208 13.60 -15.06 41.97
C THR A 208 15.06 -14.74 42.24
N PHE A 209 15.43 -14.74 43.52
CA PHE A 209 16.82 -14.83 43.93
C PHE A 209 17.42 -16.21 43.61
N ASN A 210 18.73 -16.26 43.40
CA ASN A 210 19.48 -17.49 43.14
C ASN A 210 19.38 -18.52 44.29
N ASN A 211 19.18 -18.08 45.52
CA ASN A 211 18.84 -18.91 46.71
C ASN A 211 18.22 -18.02 47.80
N LYS A 212 17.61 -18.64 48.81
CA LYS A 212 16.89 -17.91 49.88
C LYS A 212 17.78 -17.37 51.01
N ASN A 213 19.07 -17.70 51.06
CA ASN A 213 19.92 -17.37 52.17
C ASN A 213 20.27 -15.87 52.24
N VAL A 214 20.50 -15.36 53.44
CA VAL A 214 20.98 -14.00 53.68
C VAL A 214 22.30 -13.76 52.94
N GLY A 215 22.45 -12.57 52.37
CA GLY A 215 23.64 -12.15 51.63
C GLY A 215 23.41 -10.87 50.86
N THR A 216 24.50 -10.23 50.48
CA THR A 216 24.53 -8.99 49.69
C THR A 216 24.81 -9.27 48.20
N GLY A 217 24.30 -8.39 47.32
CA GLY A 217 24.54 -8.49 45.90
C GLY A 217 24.09 -9.79 45.24
N LYS A 218 23.05 -10.42 45.79
CA LYS A 218 22.54 -11.71 45.30
C LYS A 218 21.86 -11.52 43.95
N THR A 219 22.15 -12.43 43.00
CA THR A 219 21.52 -12.39 41.66
C THR A 219 20.03 -12.64 41.76
N VAL A 220 19.27 -11.75 41.14
CA VAL A 220 17.85 -11.86 40.89
C VAL A 220 17.63 -12.05 39.37
N THR A 221 16.86 -13.08 39.02
CA THR A 221 16.54 -13.39 37.62
C THR A 221 15.05 -13.19 37.39
N VAL A 222 14.72 -12.50 36.30
CA VAL A 222 13.32 -12.37 35.83
C VAL A 222 12.94 -13.63 35.08
N ASN A 223 11.95 -14.36 35.56
CA ASN A 223 11.54 -15.65 34.99
C ASN A 223 10.30 -15.54 34.10
N SER A 224 9.45 -14.56 34.33
CA SER A 224 8.25 -14.30 33.52
C SER A 224 7.93 -12.81 33.45
N ILE A 225 7.40 -12.39 32.31
CA ILE A 225 6.92 -11.03 32.08
C ILE A 225 5.57 -11.15 31.37
N THR A 226 4.55 -10.50 31.93
CA THR A 226 3.26 -10.30 31.27
C THR A 226 3.08 -8.82 31.06
N LEU A 227 2.94 -8.40 29.80
CA LEU A 227 2.63 -7.02 29.45
C LEU A 227 1.13 -6.77 29.61
N ALA A 228 0.76 -5.57 30.01
CA ALA A 228 -0.61 -5.08 30.04
C ALA A 228 -0.69 -3.74 29.30
N ASP A 229 -1.88 -3.39 28.84
CA ASP A 229 -2.12 -2.14 28.16
C ASP A 229 -1.85 -0.95 29.08
N GLY A 230 -1.27 0.08 28.50
CA GLY A 230 -1.10 1.40 29.10
C GLY A 230 -1.67 2.44 28.14
N THR A 231 -0.85 3.41 27.71
CA THR A 231 -1.21 4.27 26.55
C THR A 231 -0.98 3.54 25.23
N GLY A 232 -0.06 2.55 25.20
CA GLY A 232 0.12 1.60 24.12
C GLY A 232 -0.60 0.27 24.38
N LEU A 233 -0.87 -0.50 23.33
CA LEU A 233 -1.46 -1.83 23.43
C LEU A 233 -0.36 -2.89 23.62
N ALA A 234 -0.47 -3.71 24.65
CA ALA A 234 0.47 -4.80 24.92
C ALA A 234 0.63 -5.77 23.73
N ALA A 235 -0.45 -6.00 22.96
CA ALA A 235 -0.46 -6.86 21.79
C ALA A 235 0.48 -6.38 20.65
N ASN A 236 0.86 -5.12 20.65
CA ASN A 236 1.79 -4.56 19.66
C ASN A 236 3.26 -4.83 20.00
N TYR A 237 3.54 -5.38 21.15
CA TYR A 237 4.88 -5.56 21.69
C TYR A 237 5.15 -6.99 22.12
N SER A 238 6.43 -7.34 22.14
CA SER A 238 6.92 -8.57 22.72
C SER A 238 8.16 -8.31 23.57
N ILE A 239 8.37 -9.12 24.60
CA ILE A 239 9.57 -9.10 25.42
C ILE A 239 9.85 -10.52 25.92
N SER A 240 11.12 -10.90 25.95
CA SER A 240 11.55 -12.17 26.53
C SER A 240 12.02 -11.97 27.96
N PRO A 241 11.74 -12.89 28.89
CA PRO A 241 12.33 -12.88 30.25
C PRO A 241 13.82 -13.21 30.18
N GLY A 242 14.49 -13.18 31.35
CA GLY A 242 15.92 -13.50 31.49
C GLY A 242 16.80 -12.30 31.92
N GLN A 243 16.19 -11.13 32.13
CA GLN A 243 16.91 -10.00 32.72
C GLN A 243 17.43 -10.36 34.10
N THR A 244 18.62 -9.91 34.42
CA THR A 244 19.25 -10.12 35.73
C THR A 244 19.59 -8.79 36.38
N THR A 245 19.51 -8.77 37.71
CA THR A 245 19.94 -7.64 38.55
C THR A 245 20.44 -8.21 39.88
N THR A 246 20.75 -7.35 40.84
CA THR A 246 21.18 -7.77 42.16
C THR A 246 20.36 -7.07 43.24
N ALA A 247 20.14 -7.76 44.38
CA ALA A 247 19.54 -7.21 45.59
C ALA A 247 20.03 -7.99 46.82
N ASP A 248 19.77 -7.47 48.01
CA ASP A 248 20.20 -8.08 49.25
C ASP A 248 19.06 -8.85 49.94
N ILE A 249 19.40 -9.95 50.64
CA ILE A 249 18.54 -10.57 51.61
C ILE A 249 19.14 -10.32 53.01
N THR A 250 18.45 -9.54 53.83
CA THR A 250 18.88 -9.21 55.19
C THR A 250 18.34 -10.23 56.21
N ALA A 251 19.01 -10.34 57.37
CA ALA A 251 18.56 -11.24 58.44
C ALA A 251 17.21 -10.80 59.03
N CYS A 252 16.36 -11.79 59.38
CA CYS A 252 15.18 -11.57 60.16
C CYS A 252 15.55 -11.52 61.66
N LEU A 253 15.09 -10.51 62.37
CA LEU A 253 15.31 -10.39 63.80
C LEU A 253 14.44 -11.42 64.55
N LEU A 254 15.09 -12.24 65.35
CA LEU A 254 14.40 -13.13 66.29
C LEU A 254 14.40 -12.46 67.69
N TYR A 255 13.23 -12.26 68.25
CA TYR A 255 13.08 -11.86 69.65
C TYR A 255 12.83 -13.11 70.49
N THR A 256 13.68 -13.35 71.49
CA THR A 256 13.41 -14.31 72.49
C THR A 256 12.60 -13.58 73.63
N SER A 257 11.35 -13.97 73.88
CA SER A 257 10.66 -13.54 75.06
C SER A 257 11.26 -14.33 76.22
N ASP A 258 11.91 -13.63 77.12
CA ASP A 258 12.33 -14.22 78.39
C ASP A 258 11.09 -14.49 79.23
N ALA A 259 10.75 -15.77 79.38
CA ALA A 259 9.64 -16.23 80.24
C ALA A 259 10.13 -16.49 81.65
N ALA A 260 11.01 -15.62 82.18
CA ALA A 260 11.53 -15.79 83.55
C ALA A 260 11.42 -14.49 84.34
N ASP A 261 10.20 -14.10 84.72
CA ASP A 261 9.99 -13.30 85.91
C ASP A 261 8.55 -13.44 86.41
N ASP A 262 8.12 -14.63 86.80
CA ASP A 262 6.92 -14.80 87.62
C ASP A 262 7.11 -15.95 88.67
N SER A 263 8.14 -15.78 89.51
CA SER A 263 8.30 -16.60 90.66
C SER A 263 8.96 -15.80 91.78
N LEU A 264 8.28 -14.81 92.35
CA LEU A 264 8.49 -14.31 93.68
C LEU A 264 7.16 -13.67 94.21
N GLY A 265 6.41 -14.43 94.98
CA GLY A 265 5.30 -13.96 95.73
C GLY A 265 4.89 -15.02 96.69
#